data_a02967283e4a240eee164b388e1a2bd1
#
_entry.id   a02967283e4a240eee164b388e1a2bd1
#
_cell.length_a   1.000
_cell.length_b   1.000
_cell.length_c   1.000
_cell.angle_alpha   90.00
_cell.angle_beta   90.00
_cell.angle_gamma   90.00
#
_symmetry.space_group_name_H-M   'P 1'
#
loop_
_entity.id
_entity.type
_entity.pdbx_description
1 polymer ?
#
loop_
_entity_poly.entity_id
_entity_poly.type
_entity_poly.pdbx_seq_one_letter_code
_entity_poly.pdbx_strand_id
1 'polypeptide(L)'
;AWALTLGYMVFTLLNLGTLSFPTSVWTAQSGAAVRIDLGAEYDVAEIWTNGNIAEGSAVFTGDDGSTAEYTQKYATMFTWRTQTAAMHTRYITLQCTAGKVSLNEIAFFDAAGNRLPAVIAAGTTESAALLDEPNTVPDEPSYLNGMYFDEIYHARTAYEFLHTMSVYEWTHPPLGKILIMLGVVLFGMKPFGWRVVPALFGAAMLPVFFTLAKRLFRRRDLAFLAAALLALDTMHFTQTRIATVDVFILFFILLMVLFMTDYIQMDYMKEPLKKLFLPLGACGVSFGLGVASKWTGLYAGAGLAAMFFAHMIRAGISCRKDTAARREFWRRTWATVGFCCVFFLAIPALIYYLSYIPFFRYEATKPNGVGSIALVLQQQESMYHYHHDLTATHTCQSAWYEWPFTSRSVWFYFRSLGEKRVSSISSTGSPAVWWVSAVGAILLAVEALFRRTKKESAHWKQAGYILLIAIAANYLPWTLVPRCTFQYHFFTTFPFVVLAAILFLQHMEESGEVSGRVKWIWLSVAAAYFVLMYPAASGLPMPRLYAQFLEYVLPCGQLFFGAV
;
A
#
# COMPACT_ATOMS: atom_id res chain seq x y z
N ALA A 1 21.85 4.34 9.33
CA ALA A 1 20.62 4.44 8.51
C ALA A 1 20.81 3.75 7.14
N TRP A 2 21.80 4.15 6.34
CA TRP A 2 21.96 3.61 4.97
C TRP A 2 22.14 2.10 4.92
N ALA A 3 22.96 1.50 5.81
CA ALA A 3 23.11 0.05 5.87
C ALA A 3 21.80 -0.67 6.22
N LEU A 4 21.02 -0.12 7.16
CA LEU A 4 19.67 -0.63 7.47
C LEU A 4 18.76 -0.52 6.25
N THR A 5 18.74 0.63 5.56
CA THR A 5 17.89 0.86 4.38
C THR A 5 18.25 -0.10 3.25
N LEU A 6 19.55 -0.25 2.91
CA LEU A 6 19.97 -1.15 1.84
C LEU A 6 19.69 -2.62 2.20
N GLY A 7 19.98 -3.03 3.44
CA GLY A 7 19.64 -4.37 3.92
C GLY A 7 18.14 -4.65 3.86
N TYR A 8 17.32 -3.70 4.32
CA TYR A 8 15.86 -3.82 4.26
C TYR A 8 15.34 -3.83 2.81
N MET A 9 15.90 -3.00 1.93
CA MET A 9 15.54 -2.98 0.51
C MET A 9 15.78 -4.36 -0.14
N VAL A 10 16.96 -4.94 0.05
CA VAL A 10 17.26 -6.29 -0.45
C VAL A 10 16.28 -7.31 0.15
N PHE A 11 16.06 -7.24 1.46
CA PHE A 11 15.18 -8.15 2.17
C PHE A 11 13.72 -8.08 1.68
N THR A 12 13.18 -6.89 1.41
CA THR A 12 11.81 -6.72 0.92
C THR A 12 11.62 -7.14 -0.53
N LEU A 13 12.70 -7.21 -1.32
CA LEU A 13 12.66 -7.70 -2.70
C LEU A 13 12.73 -9.23 -2.80
N LEU A 14 13.15 -9.94 -1.73
CA LEU A 14 13.17 -11.41 -1.71
C LEU A 14 11.74 -11.95 -1.75
N ASN A 15 11.48 -12.89 -2.66
CA ASN A 15 10.16 -13.50 -2.84
C ASN A 15 9.04 -12.47 -3.03
N LEU A 16 9.31 -11.37 -3.71
CA LEU A 16 8.33 -10.32 -3.98
C LEU A 16 7.32 -10.75 -5.05
N GLY A 17 7.76 -11.52 -6.03
CA GLY A 17 6.97 -12.03 -7.14
C GLY A 17 7.87 -12.56 -8.25
N THR A 18 7.33 -13.40 -9.12
CA THR A 18 8.06 -13.94 -10.27
C THR A 18 8.29 -12.90 -11.36
N LEU A 19 9.40 -13.06 -12.08
CA LEU A 19 9.68 -12.38 -13.36
C LEU A 19 9.23 -13.22 -14.57
N SER A 20 8.90 -14.51 -14.36
CA SER A 20 8.35 -15.41 -15.38
C SER A 20 6.83 -15.40 -15.26
N PHE A 21 6.15 -14.78 -16.23
CA PHE A 21 4.70 -14.63 -16.23
C PHE A 21 4.21 -14.44 -17.67
N PRO A 22 3.08 -15.05 -18.08
CA PRO A 22 2.62 -14.96 -19.45
C PRO A 22 2.11 -13.54 -19.76
N THR A 23 2.44 -13.07 -20.96
CA THR A 23 2.15 -11.71 -21.43
C THR A 23 1.41 -11.66 -22.76
N SER A 24 1.51 -12.71 -23.57
CA SER A 24 0.72 -12.89 -24.79
C SER A 24 -0.76 -13.00 -24.43
N VAL A 25 -1.66 -12.55 -25.30
CA VAL A 25 -3.09 -12.49 -24.99
C VAL A 25 -3.90 -13.03 -26.14
N TRP A 26 -4.69 -14.06 -25.88
CA TRP A 26 -5.79 -14.50 -26.73
C TRP A 26 -7.09 -13.97 -26.20
N THR A 27 -7.94 -13.47 -27.11
CA THR A 27 -9.26 -12.94 -26.75
C THR A 27 -10.33 -13.47 -27.70
N ALA A 28 -11.46 -13.93 -27.11
CA ALA A 28 -12.58 -14.46 -27.85
C ALA A 28 -13.91 -13.88 -27.40
N GLN A 29 -14.83 -13.73 -28.33
CA GLN A 29 -16.25 -13.44 -28.12
C GLN A 29 -17.06 -14.74 -28.11
N SER A 30 -18.29 -14.68 -27.60
CA SER A 30 -19.23 -15.80 -27.61
C SER A 30 -19.35 -16.41 -29.03
N GLY A 31 -19.26 -17.74 -29.09
CA GLY A 31 -19.27 -18.53 -30.30
C GLY A 31 -17.90 -18.86 -30.89
N ALA A 32 -16.84 -18.13 -30.52
CA ALA A 32 -15.48 -18.45 -30.96
C ALA A 32 -14.97 -19.72 -30.28
N ALA A 33 -14.22 -20.54 -31.02
CA ALA A 33 -13.67 -21.81 -30.52
C ALA A 33 -12.23 -22.00 -31.00
N VAL A 34 -11.45 -22.71 -30.19
CA VAL A 34 -10.07 -23.15 -30.48
C VAL A 34 -9.98 -24.64 -30.20
N ARG A 35 -9.42 -25.41 -31.14
CA ARG A 35 -9.15 -26.84 -30.96
C ARG A 35 -7.68 -27.06 -30.66
N ILE A 36 -7.41 -27.82 -29.62
CA ILE A 36 -6.07 -28.09 -29.08
C ILE A 36 -5.81 -29.60 -29.25
N ASP A 37 -4.63 -29.98 -29.75
CA ASP A 37 -4.17 -31.36 -29.87
C ASP A 37 -3.11 -31.65 -28.80
N LEU A 38 -3.35 -32.65 -27.96
CA LEU A 38 -2.41 -33.12 -26.95
C LEU A 38 -1.36 -34.10 -27.53
N GLY A 39 -1.46 -34.45 -28.80
CA GLY A 39 -0.53 -35.36 -29.50
C GLY A 39 -0.86 -36.83 -29.36
N ALA A 40 -1.47 -37.24 -28.26
CA ALA A 40 -1.99 -38.60 -27.99
C ALA A 40 -3.23 -38.50 -27.06
N GLU A 41 -3.88 -39.64 -26.81
CA GLU A 41 -4.92 -39.74 -25.78
C GLU A 41 -4.28 -39.68 -24.39
N TYR A 42 -4.82 -38.82 -23.52
CA TYR A 42 -4.39 -38.63 -22.14
C TYR A 42 -5.59 -38.54 -21.20
N ASP A 43 -5.36 -38.94 -19.96
CA ASP A 43 -6.26 -38.64 -18.84
C ASP A 43 -5.95 -37.25 -18.30
N VAL A 44 -6.73 -36.24 -18.72
CA VAL A 44 -6.59 -34.86 -18.26
C VAL A 44 -7.33 -34.70 -16.94
N ALA A 45 -6.59 -34.46 -15.86
CA ALA A 45 -7.12 -34.28 -14.51
C ALA A 45 -7.35 -32.81 -14.15
N GLU A 46 -6.47 -31.92 -14.63
CA GLU A 46 -6.57 -30.48 -14.36
C GLU A 46 -6.28 -29.65 -15.60
N ILE A 47 -7.00 -28.53 -15.71
CA ILE A 47 -6.76 -27.46 -16.68
C ILE A 47 -6.38 -26.22 -15.89
N TRP A 48 -5.21 -25.64 -16.20
CA TRP A 48 -4.75 -24.41 -15.60
C TRP A 48 -4.89 -23.26 -16.60
N THR A 49 -5.38 -22.12 -16.14
CA THR A 49 -5.60 -20.93 -16.96
C THR A 49 -5.02 -19.71 -16.30
N ASN A 50 -4.36 -18.85 -17.09
CA ASN A 50 -3.98 -17.51 -16.65
C ASN A 50 -4.85 -16.50 -17.41
N GLY A 51 -5.74 -15.79 -16.68
CA GLY A 51 -6.70 -14.87 -17.25
C GLY A 51 -6.18 -13.44 -17.39
N ASN A 52 -6.62 -12.74 -18.44
CA ASN A 52 -6.46 -11.29 -18.62
C ASN A 52 -7.76 -10.55 -18.26
N ILE A 53 -7.90 -9.28 -18.62
CA ILE A 53 -9.07 -8.45 -18.30
C ILE A 53 -10.25 -8.79 -19.20
N ALA A 54 -11.20 -9.58 -18.70
CA ALA A 54 -12.46 -9.90 -19.36
C ALA A 54 -13.47 -10.47 -18.37
N GLU A 55 -14.74 -10.50 -18.76
CA GLU A 55 -15.81 -11.26 -18.11
C GLU A 55 -16.57 -12.09 -19.15
N GLY A 56 -16.65 -13.38 -18.87
CA GLY A 56 -17.34 -14.31 -19.76
C GLY A 56 -17.21 -15.74 -19.29
N SER A 57 -17.79 -16.64 -20.05
CA SER A 57 -17.77 -18.08 -19.80
C SER A 57 -17.28 -18.81 -21.05
N ALA A 58 -16.58 -19.92 -20.79
CA ALA A 58 -16.15 -20.85 -21.83
C ALA A 58 -16.30 -22.29 -21.34
N VAL A 59 -16.29 -23.23 -22.25
CA VAL A 59 -16.32 -24.67 -21.96
C VAL A 59 -15.15 -25.33 -22.67
N PHE A 60 -14.39 -26.12 -21.97
CA PHE A 60 -13.45 -27.08 -22.53
C PHE A 60 -14.21 -28.40 -22.78
N THR A 61 -14.18 -28.90 -24.00
CA THR A 61 -14.86 -30.14 -24.39
C THR A 61 -13.87 -31.12 -24.99
N GLY A 62 -13.77 -32.32 -24.43
CA GLY A 62 -12.99 -33.43 -24.99
C GLY A 62 -13.73 -34.14 -26.13
N ASP A 63 -13.02 -34.84 -27.00
CA ASP A 63 -13.63 -35.69 -28.05
C ASP A 63 -14.43 -36.85 -27.47
N ASP A 64 -14.19 -37.22 -26.20
CA ASP A 64 -14.96 -38.19 -25.43
C ASP A 64 -16.35 -37.65 -24.95
N GLY A 65 -16.62 -36.35 -25.24
CA GLY A 65 -17.83 -35.65 -24.82
C GLY A 65 -17.80 -35.13 -23.38
N SER A 66 -16.70 -35.33 -22.65
CA SER A 66 -16.50 -34.72 -21.33
C SER A 66 -16.34 -33.21 -21.41
N THR A 67 -16.77 -32.51 -20.37
CA THR A 67 -16.72 -31.03 -20.34
C THR A 67 -16.17 -30.50 -19.02
N ALA A 68 -15.46 -29.35 -19.10
CA ALA A 68 -15.07 -28.56 -17.94
C ALA A 68 -15.45 -27.08 -18.17
N GLU A 69 -16.28 -26.55 -17.29
CA GLU A 69 -16.75 -25.17 -17.39
C GLU A 69 -15.70 -24.19 -16.86
N TYR A 70 -15.50 -23.08 -17.57
CA TYR A 70 -14.64 -21.98 -17.16
C TYR A 70 -15.43 -20.68 -17.10
N THR A 71 -15.35 -20.00 -15.96
CA THR A 71 -15.92 -18.66 -15.80
C THR A 71 -14.83 -17.67 -15.45
N GLN A 72 -14.65 -16.67 -16.31
CA GLN A 72 -13.73 -15.57 -16.08
C GLN A 72 -14.47 -14.41 -15.40
N LYS A 73 -13.90 -13.94 -14.28
CA LYS A 73 -14.40 -12.79 -13.52
C LYS A 73 -13.27 -11.77 -13.35
N TYR A 74 -13.63 -10.50 -13.20
CA TYR A 74 -12.64 -9.43 -12.95
C TYR A 74 -11.76 -9.68 -11.71
N ALA A 75 -12.25 -10.36 -10.71
CA ALA A 75 -11.49 -10.69 -9.50
C ALA A 75 -10.43 -11.79 -9.70
N THR A 76 -10.31 -12.38 -10.88
CA THR A 76 -9.44 -13.54 -11.14
C THR A 76 -8.46 -13.33 -12.29
N MET A 77 -8.26 -12.08 -12.71
CA MET A 77 -7.30 -11.73 -13.75
C MET A 77 -5.86 -11.77 -13.25
N PHE A 78 -4.93 -11.97 -14.14
CA PHE A 78 -3.49 -12.03 -13.88
C PHE A 78 -3.14 -12.99 -12.72
N THR A 79 -3.83 -14.13 -12.69
CA THR A 79 -3.67 -15.17 -11.66
C THR A 79 -3.87 -16.54 -12.29
N TRP A 80 -3.02 -17.49 -11.95
CA TRP A 80 -3.19 -18.86 -12.34
C TRP A 80 -4.35 -19.50 -11.57
N ARG A 81 -5.27 -20.08 -12.30
CA ARG A 81 -6.42 -20.83 -11.74
C ARG A 81 -6.35 -22.26 -12.19
N THR A 82 -6.62 -23.16 -11.26
CA THR A 82 -6.74 -24.58 -11.50
C THR A 82 -8.21 -24.97 -11.50
N GLN A 83 -8.61 -25.79 -12.44
CA GLN A 83 -9.93 -26.42 -12.46
C GLN A 83 -9.79 -27.90 -12.74
N THR A 84 -10.56 -28.71 -12.01
CA THR A 84 -10.61 -30.15 -12.22
C THR A 84 -11.24 -30.42 -13.59
N ALA A 85 -10.65 -31.35 -14.32
CA ALA A 85 -11.15 -31.94 -15.55
C ALA A 85 -11.11 -33.46 -15.41
N ALA A 86 -12.09 -34.15 -15.92
CA ALA A 86 -12.11 -35.61 -15.95
C ALA A 86 -12.33 -36.01 -17.40
N MET A 87 -11.31 -35.91 -18.22
CA MET A 87 -11.38 -36.11 -19.67
C MET A 87 -10.39 -37.18 -20.08
N HIS A 88 -10.83 -38.14 -20.91
CA HIS A 88 -9.95 -39.09 -21.59
C HIS A 88 -9.94 -38.77 -23.09
N THR A 89 -8.97 -37.98 -23.55
CA THR A 89 -9.07 -37.37 -24.88
C THR A 89 -7.70 -36.99 -25.47
N ARG A 90 -7.64 -36.92 -26.79
CA ARG A 90 -6.53 -36.31 -27.50
C ARG A 90 -6.80 -34.84 -27.86
N TYR A 91 -8.03 -34.49 -28.21
CA TYR A 91 -8.37 -33.13 -28.63
C TYR A 91 -9.29 -32.49 -27.62
N ILE A 92 -9.01 -31.24 -27.30
CA ILE A 92 -9.84 -30.40 -26.44
C ILE A 92 -10.28 -29.16 -27.21
N THR A 93 -11.57 -28.89 -27.25
CA THR A 93 -12.12 -27.66 -27.82
C THR A 93 -12.45 -26.69 -26.71
N LEU A 94 -11.80 -25.53 -26.72
CA LEU A 94 -12.15 -24.38 -25.89
C LEU A 94 -13.12 -23.50 -26.65
N GLN A 95 -14.37 -23.38 -26.19
CA GLN A 95 -15.40 -22.57 -26.81
C GLN A 95 -15.89 -21.49 -25.85
N CYS A 96 -15.84 -20.23 -26.29
CA CYS A 96 -16.44 -19.11 -25.55
C CYS A 96 -17.98 -19.20 -25.66
N THR A 97 -18.68 -19.37 -24.54
CA THR A 97 -20.14 -19.58 -24.49
C THR A 97 -20.91 -18.32 -24.17
N ALA A 98 -20.32 -17.39 -23.41
CA ALA A 98 -20.97 -16.13 -23.07
C ALA A 98 -19.94 -15.02 -22.82
N GLY A 99 -20.31 -13.79 -23.18
CA GLY A 99 -19.49 -12.59 -22.95
C GLY A 99 -18.18 -12.60 -23.74
N LYS A 100 -17.11 -12.19 -23.07
CA LYS A 100 -15.75 -12.12 -23.60
C LYS A 100 -14.82 -12.91 -22.70
N VAL A 101 -14.01 -13.78 -23.26
CA VAL A 101 -12.93 -14.50 -22.54
C VAL A 101 -11.59 -14.00 -23.07
N SER A 102 -10.64 -13.74 -22.16
CA SER A 102 -9.29 -13.29 -22.48
C SER A 102 -8.30 -14.03 -21.61
N LEU A 103 -7.42 -14.82 -22.23
CA LEU A 103 -6.45 -15.68 -21.54
C LEU A 103 -5.04 -15.33 -22.02
N ASN A 104 -4.09 -15.39 -21.09
CA ASN A 104 -2.67 -15.24 -21.41
C ASN A 104 -2.00 -16.58 -21.74
N GLU A 105 -2.37 -17.65 -20.99
CA GLU A 105 -1.77 -18.98 -21.17
C GLU A 105 -2.71 -20.05 -20.59
N ILE A 106 -2.66 -21.26 -21.13
CA ILE A 106 -3.32 -22.45 -20.59
C ILE A 106 -2.32 -23.62 -20.49
N ALA A 107 -2.58 -24.55 -19.57
CA ALA A 107 -1.82 -25.77 -19.43
C ALA A 107 -2.73 -26.94 -18.99
N PHE A 108 -2.37 -28.16 -19.37
CA PHE A 108 -3.10 -29.39 -19.05
C PHE A 108 -2.22 -30.31 -18.22
N PHE A 109 -2.82 -30.98 -17.25
CA PHE A 109 -2.10 -31.86 -16.32
C PHE A 109 -2.82 -33.18 -16.14
N ASP A 110 -2.05 -34.26 -15.98
CA ASP A 110 -2.54 -35.56 -15.58
C ASP A 110 -2.77 -35.65 -14.04
N ALA A 111 -3.31 -36.76 -13.56
CA ALA A 111 -3.55 -36.98 -12.15
C ALA A 111 -2.26 -37.10 -11.30
N ALA A 112 -1.11 -37.32 -11.92
CA ALA A 112 0.19 -37.34 -11.26
C ALA A 112 0.83 -35.94 -11.18
N GLY A 113 0.18 -34.93 -11.78
CA GLY A 113 0.67 -33.56 -11.84
C GLY A 113 1.70 -33.32 -12.95
N ASN A 114 1.85 -34.24 -13.90
CA ASN A 114 2.72 -34.04 -15.06
C ASN A 114 2.00 -33.16 -16.09
N ARG A 115 2.72 -32.16 -16.62
CA ARG A 115 2.19 -31.33 -17.68
C ARG A 115 2.14 -32.08 -19.00
N LEU A 116 0.98 -32.04 -19.65
CA LEU A 116 0.73 -32.70 -20.92
C LEU A 116 1.18 -31.79 -22.09
N PRO A 117 1.67 -32.35 -23.20
CA PRO A 117 1.94 -31.58 -24.41
C PRO A 117 0.64 -31.02 -24.98
N ALA A 118 0.70 -29.84 -25.59
CA ALA A 118 -0.45 -29.23 -26.22
C ALA A 118 -0.01 -28.32 -27.38
N VAL A 119 -0.71 -28.36 -28.49
CA VAL A 119 -0.53 -27.49 -29.64
C VAL A 119 -1.88 -27.05 -30.21
N ILE A 120 -1.94 -25.90 -30.84
CA ILE A 120 -3.17 -25.45 -31.51
C ILE A 120 -3.37 -26.26 -32.79
N ALA A 121 -4.44 -27.06 -32.83
CA ALA A 121 -4.84 -27.85 -33.99
C ALA A 121 -5.71 -27.06 -34.98
N ALA A 122 -6.62 -26.24 -34.46
CA ALA A 122 -7.46 -25.33 -35.25
C ALA A 122 -7.86 -24.10 -34.44
N GLY A 123 -7.83 -22.92 -35.09
CA GLY A 123 -8.15 -21.64 -34.47
C GLY A 123 -7.72 -20.49 -35.38
N THR A 124 -7.72 -19.27 -34.84
CA THR A 124 -7.14 -18.09 -35.49
C THR A 124 -5.62 -18.05 -35.26
N THR A 125 -4.90 -17.19 -36.00
CA THR A 125 -3.48 -16.94 -35.76
C THR A 125 -3.20 -16.51 -34.31
N GLU A 126 -4.12 -15.74 -33.71
CA GLU A 126 -4.01 -15.26 -32.34
C GLU A 126 -4.15 -16.38 -31.29
N SER A 127 -4.74 -17.54 -31.67
CA SER A 127 -4.90 -18.67 -30.75
C SER A 127 -3.57 -19.26 -30.27
N ALA A 128 -2.48 -19.02 -31.00
CA ALA A 128 -1.14 -19.42 -30.58
C ALA A 128 -0.74 -18.85 -29.22
N ALA A 129 -1.23 -17.65 -28.86
CA ALA A 129 -0.99 -17.01 -27.58
C ALA A 129 -1.50 -17.79 -26.36
N LEU A 130 -2.32 -18.82 -26.57
CA LEU A 130 -2.77 -19.71 -25.47
C LEU A 130 -1.70 -20.70 -25.00
N LEU A 131 -0.65 -20.95 -25.82
CA LEU A 131 0.33 -22.02 -25.58
C LEU A 131 1.77 -21.59 -25.93
N ASP A 132 2.03 -20.29 -26.17
CA ASP A 132 3.32 -19.80 -26.67
C ASP A 132 4.33 -19.47 -25.57
N GLU A 133 3.88 -19.36 -24.32
CA GLU A 133 4.73 -19.06 -23.16
C GLU A 133 4.78 -20.21 -22.12
N PRO A 134 4.99 -21.48 -22.54
CA PRO A 134 4.88 -22.65 -21.66
C PRO A 134 5.85 -22.64 -20.47
N ASN A 135 6.96 -21.91 -20.55
CA ASN A 135 7.93 -21.78 -19.45
C ASN A 135 7.46 -20.82 -18.35
N THR A 136 6.30 -20.17 -18.53
CA THR A 136 5.71 -19.28 -17.53
C THR A 136 4.72 -20.01 -16.62
N VAL A 137 4.33 -21.25 -16.96
CA VAL A 137 3.48 -22.10 -16.15
C VAL A 137 4.24 -22.47 -14.88
N PRO A 138 3.76 -22.11 -13.69
CA PRO A 138 4.45 -22.39 -12.43
C PRO A 138 4.28 -23.85 -12.01
N ASP A 139 5.17 -24.32 -11.13
CA ASP A 139 4.98 -25.64 -10.49
C ASP A 139 3.72 -25.64 -9.59
N GLU A 140 3.37 -24.50 -9.03
CA GLU A 140 2.20 -24.32 -8.18
C GLU A 140 1.70 -22.87 -8.20
N PRO A 141 0.38 -22.63 -8.43
CA PRO A 141 -0.20 -21.29 -8.29
C PRO A 141 -0.01 -20.75 -6.88
N SER A 142 0.47 -19.50 -6.76
CA SER A 142 0.70 -18.84 -5.48
C SER A 142 0.68 -17.32 -5.61
N TYR A 143 0.84 -16.60 -4.48
CA TYR A 143 1.03 -15.15 -4.51
C TYR A 143 2.25 -14.71 -5.35
N LEU A 144 3.23 -15.60 -5.54
CA LEU A 144 4.43 -15.30 -6.35
C LEU A 144 4.12 -15.16 -7.84
N ASN A 145 3.09 -15.84 -8.32
CA ASN A 145 2.75 -15.92 -9.74
C ASN A 145 1.32 -15.49 -10.07
N GLY A 146 0.75 -14.61 -9.23
CA GLY A 146 -0.58 -14.04 -9.45
C GLY A 146 -0.85 -12.83 -8.57
N MET A 147 -1.94 -12.13 -8.86
CA MET A 147 -2.46 -11.06 -8.02
C MET A 147 -3.11 -11.61 -6.77
N TYR A 148 -3.04 -10.87 -5.69
CA TYR A 148 -3.79 -11.14 -4.47
C TYR A 148 -4.31 -9.83 -3.86
N PHE A 149 -5.38 -9.93 -3.07
CA PHE A 149 -6.03 -8.81 -2.40
C PHE A 149 -6.32 -7.63 -3.35
N ASP A 150 -5.99 -6.40 -2.97
CA ASP A 150 -6.30 -5.17 -3.72
C ASP A 150 -5.42 -4.96 -4.97
N GLU A 151 -4.48 -5.86 -5.29
CA GLU A 151 -3.72 -5.79 -6.55
C GLU A 151 -4.64 -5.88 -7.77
N ILE A 152 -5.76 -6.62 -7.65
CA ILE A 152 -6.79 -6.72 -8.68
C ILE A 152 -7.45 -5.38 -9.02
N TYR A 153 -7.34 -4.39 -8.14
CA TYR A 153 -7.80 -3.02 -8.36
C TYR A 153 -6.66 -2.13 -8.88
N HIS A 154 -5.57 -2.04 -8.14
CA HIS A 154 -4.54 -1.03 -8.37
C HIS A 154 -3.53 -1.42 -9.44
N ALA A 155 -3.01 -2.65 -9.46
CA ALA A 155 -2.09 -3.12 -10.48
C ALA A 155 -2.81 -3.34 -11.82
N ARG A 156 -4.08 -3.80 -11.79
CA ARG A 156 -4.95 -3.81 -12.96
C ARG A 156 -5.09 -2.42 -13.57
N THR A 157 -5.40 -1.41 -12.76
CA THR A 157 -5.55 -0.03 -13.26
C THR A 157 -4.25 0.51 -13.85
N ALA A 158 -3.08 0.12 -13.33
CA ALA A 158 -1.81 0.44 -13.96
C ALA A 158 -1.71 -0.15 -15.39
N TYR A 159 -2.19 -1.36 -15.60
CA TYR A 159 -2.30 -1.98 -16.94
C TYR A 159 -3.31 -1.23 -17.82
N GLU A 160 -4.49 -0.92 -17.29
CA GLU A 160 -5.52 -0.15 -18.02
C GLU A 160 -5.01 1.22 -18.48
N PHE A 161 -4.24 1.91 -17.64
CA PHE A 161 -3.59 3.18 -17.99
C PHE A 161 -2.61 3.06 -19.14
N LEU A 162 -1.78 2.00 -19.16
CA LEU A 162 -0.83 1.72 -20.24
C LEU A 162 -1.52 1.46 -21.58
N HIS A 163 -2.61 0.72 -21.54
CA HIS A 163 -3.33 0.28 -22.75
C HIS A 163 -4.50 1.20 -23.13
N THR A 164 -4.65 2.36 -22.45
CA THR A 164 -5.73 3.33 -22.72
C THR A 164 -7.11 2.66 -22.66
N MET A 165 -7.33 1.84 -21.63
CA MET A 165 -8.58 1.12 -21.40
C MET A 165 -9.49 1.87 -20.43
N SER A 166 -10.76 1.44 -20.35
CA SER A 166 -11.69 1.91 -19.31
C SER A 166 -11.13 1.59 -17.92
N VAL A 167 -11.12 2.58 -17.05
CA VAL A 167 -10.57 2.45 -15.70
C VAL A 167 -11.60 1.80 -14.77
N TYR A 168 -11.24 0.65 -14.20
CA TYR A 168 -12.08 -0.08 -13.27
C TYR A 168 -12.04 0.51 -11.85
N GLU A 169 -10.84 0.75 -11.32
CA GLU A 169 -10.67 1.33 -9.99
C GLU A 169 -10.52 2.86 -10.10
N TRP A 170 -11.60 3.57 -9.89
CA TRP A 170 -11.71 5.04 -9.91
C TRP A 170 -11.92 5.64 -8.51
N THR A 171 -12.02 4.81 -7.46
CA THR A 171 -12.36 5.24 -6.09
C THR A 171 -11.23 5.96 -5.36
N HIS A 172 -10.03 5.97 -5.93
CA HIS A 172 -8.87 6.69 -5.43
C HIS A 172 -8.25 7.56 -6.54
N PRO A 173 -7.62 8.70 -6.20
CA PRO A 173 -6.86 9.51 -7.15
C PRO A 173 -5.80 8.70 -7.90
N PRO A 174 -5.42 9.10 -9.13
CA PRO A 174 -4.64 8.24 -10.03
C PRO A 174 -3.16 8.06 -9.70
N LEU A 175 -2.51 9.01 -9.00
CA LEU A 175 -1.03 9.05 -8.89
C LEU A 175 -0.44 7.77 -8.30
N GLY A 176 -1.06 7.21 -7.25
CA GLY A 176 -0.57 5.96 -6.66
C GLY A 176 -0.51 4.82 -7.68
N LYS A 177 -1.52 4.72 -8.55
CA LYS A 177 -1.59 3.72 -9.63
C LYS A 177 -0.60 4.02 -10.75
N ILE A 178 -0.34 5.30 -11.04
CA ILE A 178 0.73 5.72 -11.97
C ILE A 178 2.12 5.32 -11.43
N LEU A 179 2.34 5.42 -10.13
CA LEU A 179 3.60 4.96 -9.53
C LEU A 179 3.75 3.43 -9.64
N ILE A 180 2.68 2.65 -9.43
CA ILE A 180 2.69 1.20 -9.71
C ILE A 180 3.00 0.94 -11.18
N MET A 181 2.39 1.70 -12.10
CA MET A 181 2.61 1.59 -13.55
C MET A 181 4.08 1.73 -13.95
N LEU A 182 4.88 2.55 -13.24
CA LEU A 182 6.33 2.65 -13.52
C LEU A 182 7.04 1.30 -13.39
N GLY A 183 6.70 0.50 -12.39
CA GLY A 183 7.26 -0.84 -12.23
C GLY A 183 6.79 -1.79 -13.33
N VAL A 184 5.53 -1.69 -13.75
CA VAL A 184 4.98 -2.46 -14.88
C VAL A 184 5.65 -2.06 -16.20
N VAL A 185 5.95 -0.78 -16.42
CA VAL A 185 6.69 -0.32 -17.60
C VAL A 185 8.11 -0.89 -17.64
N LEU A 186 8.80 -0.94 -16.50
CA LEU A 186 10.19 -1.36 -16.42
C LEU A 186 10.37 -2.89 -16.47
N PHE A 187 9.47 -3.64 -15.88
CA PHE A 187 9.59 -5.09 -15.69
C PHE A 187 8.50 -5.91 -16.37
N GLY A 188 7.53 -5.28 -17.01
CA GLY A 188 6.36 -5.91 -17.61
C GLY A 188 5.22 -6.12 -16.62
N MET A 189 4.04 -6.51 -17.14
CA MET A 189 2.86 -6.87 -16.34
C MET A 189 3.05 -8.23 -15.67
N LYS A 190 3.88 -8.26 -14.63
CA LYS A 190 4.34 -9.45 -13.89
C LYS A 190 4.28 -9.17 -12.39
N PRO A 191 4.12 -10.18 -11.52
CA PRO A 191 4.06 -10.00 -10.08
C PRO A 191 5.18 -9.13 -9.50
N PHE A 192 6.44 -9.37 -9.90
CA PHE A 192 7.55 -8.50 -9.51
C PHE A 192 7.35 -7.06 -10.01
N GLY A 193 6.91 -6.89 -11.26
CA GLY A 193 6.77 -5.58 -11.90
C GLY A 193 5.80 -4.66 -11.16
N TRP A 194 4.61 -5.14 -10.81
CA TRP A 194 3.64 -4.28 -10.10
C TRP A 194 3.95 -4.08 -8.61
N ARG A 195 4.81 -4.92 -7.97
CA ARG A 195 5.16 -4.82 -6.54
C ARG A 195 6.46 -4.07 -6.26
N VAL A 196 7.39 -3.98 -7.23
CA VAL A 196 8.73 -3.44 -6.98
C VAL A 196 8.72 -1.98 -6.55
N VAL A 197 7.90 -1.12 -7.18
CA VAL A 197 7.87 0.31 -6.84
C VAL A 197 7.29 0.54 -5.44
N PRO A 198 6.16 -0.06 -5.03
CA PRO A 198 5.73 -0.09 -3.63
C PRO A 198 6.82 -0.51 -2.65
N ALA A 199 7.55 -1.60 -2.93
CA ALA A 199 8.62 -2.09 -2.06
C ALA A 199 9.78 -1.09 -1.94
N LEU A 200 10.17 -0.44 -3.03
CA LEU A 200 11.19 0.61 -3.01
C LEU A 200 10.75 1.84 -2.22
N PHE A 201 9.47 2.25 -2.31
CA PHE A 201 8.93 3.33 -1.48
C PHE A 201 8.93 2.94 0.00
N GLY A 202 8.60 1.68 0.34
CA GLY A 202 8.70 1.16 1.69
C GLY A 202 10.11 1.24 2.26
N ALA A 203 11.12 0.83 1.48
CA ALA A 203 12.51 0.95 1.88
C ALA A 203 12.96 2.43 2.00
N ALA A 204 12.51 3.30 1.10
CA ALA A 204 12.80 4.73 1.12
C ALA A 204 12.16 5.46 2.32
N MET A 205 11.13 4.91 2.95
CA MET A 205 10.59 5.47 4.19
C MET A 205 11.62 5.46 5.33
N LEU A 206 12.52 4.47 5.39
CA LEU A 206 13.46 4.33 6.52
C LEU A 206 14.42 5.52 6.65
N PRO A 207 15.13 6.00 5.60
CA PRO A 207 15.99 7.17 5.72
C PRO A 207 15.20 8.46 5.95
N VAL A 208 13.97 8.59 5.42
CA VAL A 208 13.07 9.72 5.69
C VAL A 208 12.68 9.73 7.18
N PHE A 209 12.26 8.59 7.69
CA PHE A 209 11.84 8.44 9.08
C PHE A 209 12.99 8.61 10.07
N PHE A 210 14.18 8.05 9.76
CA PHE A 210 15.41 8.31 10.50
C PHE A 210 15.73 9.80 10.56
N THR A 211 15.59 10.52 9.43
CA THR A 211 15.90 11.95 9.35
C THR A 211 14.90 12.76 10.16
N LEU A 212 13.61 12.46 10.06
CA LEU A 212 12.55 13.08 10.88
C LEU A 212 12.81 12.85 12.38
N ALA A 213 13.06 11.60 12.77
CA ALA A 213 13.38 11.24 14.15
C ALA A 213 14.63 12.00 14.65
N LYS A 214 15.69 12.11 13.82
CA LYS A 214 16.90 12.86 14.18
C LYS A 214 16.62 14.37 14.37
N ARG A 215 15.71 14.97 13.58
CA ARG A 215 15.26 16.37 13.76
C ARG A 215 14.51 16.55 15.09
N LEU A 216 13.65 15.58 15.43
CA LEU A 216 12.82 15.66 16.63
C LEU A 216 13.61 15.37 17.91
N PHE A 217 14.48 14.37 17.89
CA PHE A 217 15.17 13.91 19.11
C PHE A 217 16.57 14.50 19.31
N ARG A 218 17.20 14.97 18.22
CA ARG A 218 18.62 15.40 18.20
C ARG A 218 19.61 14.31 18.66
N ARG A 219 19.17 13.04 18.68
CA ARG A 219 19.93 11.85 19.08
C ARG A 219 19.93 10.82 17.97
N ARG A 220 21.11 10.31 17.61
CA ARG A 220 21.26 9.35 16.50
C ARG A 220 20.82 7.94 16.88
N ASP A 221 21.02 7.54 18.13
CA ASP A 221 20.61 6.23 18.66
C ASP A 221 19.08 6.08 18.68
N LEU A 222 18.36 7.11 19.07
CA LEU A 222 16.89 7.13 19.05
C LEU A 222 16.34 7.21 17.62
N ALA A 223 17.01 7.95 16.73
CA ALA A 223 16.64 7.96 15.32
C ALA A 223 16.87 6.59 14.65
N PHE A 224 17.92 5.86 15.05
CA PHE A 224 18.15 4.49 14.60
C PHE A 224 17.07 3.54 15.14
N LEU A 225 16.74 3.65 16.43
CA LEU A 225 15.64 2.89 17.04
C LEU A 225 14.33 3.08 16.27
N ALA A 226 13.96 4.34 15.96
CA ALA A 226 12.77 4.63 15.19
C ALA A 226 12.74 3.92 13.83
N ALA A 227 13.80 4.08 13.04
CA ALA A 227 13.90 3.45 11.72
C ALA A 227 13.92 1.91 11.81
N ALA A 228 14.56 1.35 12.83
CA ALA A 228 14.61 -0.10 13.04
C ALA A 228 13.24 -0.65 13.47
N LEU A 229 12.50 0.03 14.35
CA LEU A 229 11.14 -0.36 14.73
C LEU A 229 10.17 -0.30 13.54
N LEU A 230 10.30 0.70 12.66
CA LEU A 230 9.52 0.76 11.42
C LEU A 230 9.85 -0.41 10.49
N ALA A 231 11.14 -0.75 10.33
CA ALA A 231 11.60 -1.86 9.50
C ALA A 231 11.14 -3.24 10.03
N LEU A 232 10.99 -3.37 11.35
CA LEU A 232 10.57 -4.60 12.04
C LEU A 232 9.06 -4.65 12.33
N ASP A 233 8.30 -3.69 11.82
CA ASP A 233 6.84 -3.74 11.91
C ASP A 233 6.25 -4.62 10.81
N THR A 234 5.40 -5.58 11.20
CA THR A 234 4.81 -6.56 10.28
C THR A 234 3.84 -5.92 9.31
N MET A 235 3.09 -4.89 9.72
CA MET A 235 2.21 -4.16 8.80
C MET A 235 3.01 -3.33 7.79
N HIS A 236 4.08 -2.64 8.20
CA HIS A 236 4.96 -1.95 7.27
C HIS A 236 5.53 -2.92 6.24
N PHE A 237 6.00 -4.10 6.66
CA PHE A 237 6.53 -5.12 5.77
C PHE A 237 5.49 -5.63 4.76
N THR A 238 4.27 -5.95 5.20
CA THR A 238 3.21 -6.48 4.30
C THR A 238 2.65 -5.41 3.38
N GLN A 239 2.35 -4.21 3.89
CA GLN A 239 1.78 -3.10 3.12
C GLN A 239 2.72 -2.55 2.05
N THR A 240 4.03 -2.66 2.25
CA THR A 240 5.01 -2.17 1.27
C THR A 240 5.35 -3.20 0.19
N ARG A 241 4.92 -4.45 0.33
CA ARG A 241 5.18 -5.54 -0.62
C ARG A 241 3.99 -5.92 -1.50
N ILE A 242 2.93 -5.14 -1.44
CA ILE A 242 1.71 -5.30 -2.24
C ILE A 242 1.48 -4.05 -3.09
N ALA A 243 0.92 -4.21 -4.27
CA ALA A 243 0.60 -3.07 -5.16
C ALA A 243 -0.69 -2.37 -4.72
N THR A 244 -0.59 -1.56 -3.64
CA THR A 244 -1.66 -0.69 -3.14
C THR A 244 -1.21 0.76 -3.08
N VAL A 245 -2.15 1.69 -2.91
CA VAL A 245 -1.83 3.14 -2.86
C VAL A 245 -1.39 3.61 -1.48
N ASP A 246 -1.55 2.79 -0.44
CA ASP A 246 -1.30 3.16 0.96
C ASP A 246 0.18 3.44 1.27
N VAL A 247 1.09 2.73 0.61
CA VAL A 247 2.52 2.95 0.77
C VAL A 247 2.94 4.34 0.29
N PHE A 248 2.38 4.82 -0.82
CA PHE A 248 2.73 6.11 -1.40
C PHE A 248 2.24 7.26 -0.53
N ILE A 249 0.98 7.21 -0.07
CA ILE A 249 0.47 8.27 0.81
C ILE A 249 1.25 8.36 2.12
N LEU A 250 1.60 7.25 2.76
CA LEU A 250 2.44 7.29 3.97
C LEU A 250 3.80 7.91 3.69
N PHE A 251 4.47 7.52 2.60
CA PHE A 251 5.76 8.09 2.22
C PHE A 251 5.67 9.62 2.08
N PHE A 252 4.65 10.13 1.39
CA PHE A 252 4.46 11.57 1.22
C PHE A 252 4.09 12.26 2.53
N ILE A 253 3.29 11.64 3.41
CA ILE A 253 2.99 12.19 4.75
C ILE A 253 4.26 12.31 5.60
N LEU A 254 5.16 11.32 5.56
CA LEU A 254 6.45 11.42 6.25
C LEU A 254 7.30 12.59 5.74
N LEU A 255 7.33 12.81 4.41
CA LEU A 255 8.01 13.96 3.82
C LEU A 255 7.34 15.30 4.20
N MET A 256 6.01 15.36 4.20
CA MET A 256 5.26 16.55 4.64
C MET A 256 5.66 16.96 6.06
N VAL A 257 5.63 16.00 7.00
CA VAL A 257 5.96 16.27 8.40
C VAL A 257 7.45 16.56 8.58
N LEU A 258 8.35 15.90 7.84
CA LEU A 258 9.77 16.19 7.86
C LEU A 258 10.04 17.64 7.43
N PHE A 259 9.53 18.06 6.28
CA PHE A 259 9.78 19.41 5.77
C PHE A 259 9.07 20.49 6.61
N MET A 260 7.88 20.21 7.12
CA MET A 260 7.22 21.11 8.07
C MET A 260 8.02 21.22 9.38
N THR A 261 8.62 20.14 9.87
CA THR A 261 9.51 20.16 11.04
C THR A 261 10.74 21.01 10.78
N ASP A 262 11.40 20.87 9.60
CA ASP A 262 12.53 21.70 9.21
C ASP A 262 12.16 23.19 9.16
N TYR A 263 10.97 23.53 8.63
CA TYR A 263 10.46 24.91 8.62
C TYR A 263 10.21 25.46 10.04
N ILE A 264 9.54 24.71 10.89
CA ILE A 264 9.17 25.13 12.26
C ILE A 264 10.41 25.28 13.16
N GLN A 265 11.48 24.53 12.92
CA GLN A 265 12.73 24.63 13.69
C GLN A 265 13.59 25.84 13.33
N MET A 266 13.28 26.54 12.25
CA MET A 266 13.96 27.79 11.87
C MET A 266 13.37 28.99 12.60
N ASP A 267 14.23 29.97 12.91
CA ASP A 267 13.77 31.26 13.46
C ASP A 267 13.11 32.09 12.35
N TYR A 268 11.79 32.18 12.39
CA TYR A 268 11.00 32.87 11.37
C TYR A 268 11.41 34.32 11.16
N MET A 269 11.84 35.01 12.20
CA MET A 269 12.21 36.43 12.11
C MET A 269 13.64 36.67 11.68
N LYS A 270 14.56 35.74 11.93
CA LYS A 270 16.01 35.94 11.65
C LYS A 270 16.45 35.32 10.33
N GLU A 271 15.88 34.15 9.97
CA GLU A 271 16.31 33.46 8.76
C GLU A 271 15.83 34.15 7.48
N PRO A 272 16.61 34.15 6.39
CA PRO A 272 16.16 34.68 5.10
C PRO A 272 14.92 33.92 4.58
N LEU A 273 13.95 34.64 3.98
CA LEU A 273 12.73 34.02 3.44
C LEU A 273 13.02 32.88 2.46
N LYS A 274 14.04 33.01 1.60
CA LYS A 274 14.46 31.96 0.66
C LYS A 274 14.80 30.65 1.38
N LYS A 275 15.43 30.72 2.57
CA LYS A 275 15.80 29.55 3.36
C LYS A 275 14.55 28.90 4.01
N LEU A 276 13.61 29.71 4.45
CA LEU A 276 12.32 29.27 4.99
C LEU A 276 11.42 28.63 3.91
N PHE A 277 11.44 29.20 2.71
CA PHE A 277 10.59 28.76 1.59
C PHE A 277 11.02 27.40 1.02
N LEU A 278 12.28 27.01 1.15
CA LEU A 278 12.76 25.73 0.62
C LEU A 278 12.02 24.52 1.26
N PRO A 279 12.07 24.31 2.59
CA PRO A 279 11.33 23.21 3.21
C PRO A 279 9.81 23.40 3.10
N LEU A 280 9.31 24.64 3.19
CA LEU A 280 7.88 24.91 3.07
C LEU A 280 7.35 24.54 1.67
N GLY A 281 8.10 24.84 0.61
CA GLY A 281 7.76 24.46 -0.77
C GLY A 281 7.85 22.95 -0.99
N ALA A 282 8.89 22.30 -0.46
CA ALA A 282 9.01 20.83 -0.50
C ALA A 282 7.85 20.14 0.24
N CYS A 283 7.41 20.72 1.36
CA CYS A 283 6.21 20.26 2.08
C CYS A 283 4.96 20.37 1.21
N GLY A 284 4.74 21.50 0.52
CA GLY A 284 3.58 21.71 -0.35
C GLY A 284 3.57 20.78 -1.57
N VAL A 285 4.73 20.54 -2.19
CA VAL A 285 4.84 19.54 -3.28
C VAL A 285 4.52 18.14 -2.75
N SER A 286 5.07 17.74 -1.59
CA SER A 286 4.77 16.45 -0.95
C SER A 286 3.28 16.32 -0.63
N PHE A 287 2.63 17.40 -0.20
CA PHE A 287 1.18 17.45 0.02
C PHE A 287 0.41 17.19 -1.28
N GLY A 288 0.78 17.85 -2.38
CA GLY A 288 0.14 17.63 -3.68
C GLY A 288 0.27 16.19 -4.17
N LEU A 289 1.48 15.59 -4.07
CA LEU A 289 1.74 14.19 -4.43
C LEU A 289 0.95 13.22 -3.53
N GLY A 290 0.87 13.52 -2.24
CA GLY A 290 0.09 12.72 -1.29
C GLY A 290 -1.40 12.72 -1.61
N VAL A 291 -2.02 13.89 -1.78
CA VAL A 291 -3.45 14.02 -2.09
C VAL A 291 -3.78 13.41 -3.45
N ALA A 292 -2.89 13.54 -4.45
CA ALA A 292 -3.05 12.90 -5.75
C ALA A 292 -2.91 11.37 -5.71
N SER A 293 -2.37 10.81 -4.61
CA SER A 293 -2.29 9.34 -4.38
C SER A 293 -3.48 8.81 -3.58
N LYS A 294 -3.92 9.52 -2.53
CA LYS A 294 -5.07 9.14 -1.69
C LYS A 294 -5.62 10.35 -0.93
N TRP A 295 -6.95 10.49 -0.82
CA TRP A 295 -7.59 11.62 -0.15
C TRP A 295 -7.25 11.77 1.34
N THR A 296 -6.78 10.71 2.00
CA THR A 296 -6.28 10.80 3.38
C THR A 296 -5.10 11.79 3.53
N GLY A 297 -4.45 12.17 2.43
CA GLY A 297 -3.49 13.27 2.39
C GLY A 297 -4.08 14.62 2.85
N LEU A 298 -5.39 14.85 2.68
CA LEU A 298 -6.08 16.04 3.18
C LEU A 298 -6.10 16.08 4.71
N TYR A 299 -6.19 14.93 5.38
CA TYR A 299 -6.13 14.84 6.83
C TYR A 299 -4.75 15.32 7.34
N ALA A 300 -3.68 14.83 6.73
CA ALA A 300 -2.33 15.32 7.01
C ALA A 300 -2.21 16.83 6.71
N GLY A 301 -2.81 17.31 5.61
CA GLY A 301 -2.85 18.73 5.25
C GLY A 301 -3.47 19.62 6.33
N ALA A 302 -4.55 19.17 6.98
CA ALA A 302 -5.12 19.88 8.12
C ALA A 302 -4.13 19.96 9.30
N GLY A 303 -3.37 18.89 9.56
CA GLY A 303 -2.28 18.90 10.54
C GLY A 303 -1.16 19.87 10.20
N LEU A 304 -0.75 19.92 8.92
CA LEU A 304 0.25 20.89 8.46
C LEU A 304 -0.22 22.33 8.66
N ALA A 305 -1.49 22.63 8.35
CA ALA A 305 -2.08 23.93 8.59
C ALA A 305 -2.08 24.29 10.09
N ALA A 306 -2.46 23.37 10.96
CA ALA A 306 -2.42 23.58 12.41
C ALA A 306 -1.00 23.86 12.91
N MET A 307 -0.01 23.10 12.45
CA MET A 307 1.41 23.31 12.77
C MET A 307 1.91 24.66 12.28
N PHE A 308 1.60 25.01 11.03
CA PHE A 308 2.00 26.28 10.40
C PHE A 308 1.40 27.48 11.16
N PHE A 309 0.09 27.51 11.40
CA PHE A 309 -0.55 28.62 12.09
C PHE A 309 -0.10 28.73 13.54
N ALA A 310 0.10 27.62 14.25
CA ALA A 310 0.66 27.62 15.60
C ALA A 310 2.06 28.26 15.64
N HIS A 311 2.93 27.95 14.64
CA HIS A 311 4.26 28.55 14.51
C HIS A 311 4.17 30.05 14.19
N MET A 312 3.31 30.46 13.26
CA MET A 312 3.10 31.87 12.91
C MET A 312 2.55 32.70 14.05
N ILE A 313 1.56 32.17 14.79
CA ILE A 313 0.98 32.84 15.97
C ILE A 313 2.07 33.06 17.04
N ARG A 314 2.89 32.04 17.31
CA ARG A 314 4.00 32.14 18.27
C ARG A 314 5.01 33.22 17.84
N ALA A 315 5.39 33.27 16.55
CA ALA A 315 6.27 34.29 16.00
C ALA A 315 5.65 35.70 16.12
N GLY A 316 4.35 35.85 15.81
CA GLY A 316 3.62 37.12 15.94
C GLY A 316 3.53 37.59 17.40
N ILE A 317 3.27 36.70 18.35
CA ILE A 317 3.25 37.04 19.78
C ILE A 317 4.62 37.55 20.26
N SER A 318 5.71 36.96 19.77
CA SER A 318 7.07 37.42 20.15
C SER A 318 7.39 38.82 19.68
N CYS A 319 6.77 39.29 18.58
CA CYS A 319 6.98 40.61 17.98
C CYS A 319 6.01 41.70 18.47
N ARG A 320 5.01 41.38 19.30
CA ARG A 320 3.87 42.26 19.60
C ARG A 320 4.25 43.58 20.31
N LYS A 321 5.36 43.59 21.08
CA LYS A 321 5.79 44.73 21.89
C LYS A 321 6.69 45.71 21.12
N ASP A 322 7.29 45.30 20.00
CA ASP A 322 8.16 46.07 19.16
C ASP A 322 7.47 46.43 17.83
N THR A 323 7.25 47.70 17.57
CA THR A 323 6.52 48.16 16.38
C THR A 323 7.29 47.86 15.10
N ALA A 324 8.63 47.97 15.10
CA ALA A 324 9.46 47.66 13.93
C ALA A 324 9.43 46.16 13.63
N ALA A 325 9.62 45.32 14.67
CA ALA A 325 9.51 43.85 14.56
C ALA A 325 8.12 43.43 14.09
N ARG A 326 7.04 44.05 14.60
CA ARG A 326 5.67 43.76 14.17
C ARG A 326 5.43 44.13 12.69
N ARG A 327 5.96 45.26 12.20
CA ARG A 327 5.84 45.64 10.79
C ARG A 327 6.58 44.62 9.90
N GLU A 328 7.80 44.24 10.28
CA GLU A 328 8.58 43.23 9.58
C GLU A 328 7.89 41.85 9.59
N PHE A 329 7.33 41.44 10.73
CA PHE A 329 6.54 40.21 10.83
C PHE A 329 5.42 40.19 9.79
N TRP A 330 4.60 41.24 9.69
CA TRP A 330 3.50 41.29 8.74
C TRP A 330 3.97 41.30 7.28
N ARG A 331 5.05 42.00 6.97
CA ARG A 331 5.65 41.97 5.65
C ARG A 331 6.07 40.56 5.24
N ARG A 332 6.76 39.85 6.14
CA ARG A 332 7.18 38.44 5.93
C ARG A 332 5.96 37.51 5.85
N THR A 333 4.96 37.74 6.68
CA THR A 333 3.74 36.91 6.70
C THR A 333 3.00 36.97 5.36
N TRP A 334 2.80 38.17 4.80
CA TRP A 334 2.14 38.27 3.49
C TRP A 334 2.96 37.62 2.36
N ALA A 335 4.28 37.76 2.37
CA ALA A 335 5.13 37.02 1.43
C ALA A 335 5.01 35.50 1.59
N THR A 336 4.95 35.00 2.84
CA THR A 336 4.79 33.58 3.14
C THR A 336 3.40 33.07 2.75
N VAL A 337 2.34 33.84 3.00
CA VAL A 337 0.98 33.51 2.56
C VAL A 337 0.90 33.43 1.04
N GLY A 338 1.46 34.43 0.32
CA GLY A 338 1.53 34.36 -1.15
C GLY A 338 2.29 33.13 -1.65
N PHE A 339 3.41 32.78 -1.02
CA PHE A 339 4.14 31.55 -1.31
C PHE A 339 3.28 30.30 -1.03
N CYS A 340 2.57 30.26 0.09
CA CYS A 340 1.67 29.13 0.43
C CYS A 340 0.51 28.98 -0.55
N CYS A 341 -0.06 30.08 -1.07
CA CYS A 341 -1.08 30.01 -2.12
C CYS A 341 -0.57 29.28 -3.38
N VAL A 342 0.70 29.49 -3.73
CA VAL A 342 1.31 28.77 -4.86
C VAL A 342 1.58 27.31 -4.50
N PHE A 343 2.25 27.05 -3.38
CA PHE A 343 2.78 25.72 -3.06
C PHE A 343 1.79 24.78 -2.36
N PHE A 344 0.74 25.29 -1.72
CA PHE A 344 -0.29 24.45 -1.07
C PHE A 344 -1.66 24.50 -1.75
N LEU A 345 -1.86 25.35 -2.78
CA LEU A 345 -3.09 25.37 -3.58
C LEU A 345 -2.79 25.13 -5.06
N ALA A 346 -2.05 26.02 -5.74
CA ALA A 346 -1.88 25.96 -7.19
C ALA A 346 -1.06 24.73 -7.64
N ILE A 347 0.10 24.46 -7.02
CA ILE A 347 0.94 23.31 -7.37
C ILE A 347 0.26 21.98 -7.03
N PRO A 348 -0.35 21.76 -5.83
CA PRO A 348 -1.12 20.57 -5.56
C PRO A 348 -2.29 20.37 -6.53
N ALA A 349 -3.03 21.41 -6.86
CA ALA A 349 -4.11 21.34 -7.85
C ALA A 349 -3.60 20.92 -9.24
N LEU A 350 -2.45 21.47 -9.66
CA LEU A 350 -1.80 21.09 -10.91
C LEU A 350 -1.34 19.62 -10.89
N ILE A 351 -0.65 19.18 -9.82
CA ILE A 351 -0.22 17.78 -9.66
C ILE A 351 -1.45 16.85 -9.72
N TYR A 352 -2.50 17.20 -9.00
CA TYR A 352 -3.73 16.45 -8.95
C TYR A 352 -4.37 16.34 -10.35
N TYR A 353 -4.52 17.45 -11.04
CA TYR A 353 -5.07 17.50 -12.40
C TYR A 353 -4.22 16.69 -13.39
N LEU A 354 -2.90 16.84 -13.37
CA LEU A 354 -2.00 16.09 -14.25
C LEU A 354 -2.02 14.59 -13.98
N SER A 355 -2.31 14.16 -12.75
CA SER A 355 -2.47 12.74 -12.45
C SER A 355 -3.64 12.08 -13.20
N TYR A 356 -4.62 12.85 -13.68
CA TYR A 356 -5.74 12.36 -14.48
C TYR A 356 -5.44 12.20 -15.98
N ILE A 357 -4.21 12.45 -16.45
CA ILE A 357 -3.83 12.26 -17.86
C ILE A 357 -4.24 10.90 -18.42
N PRO A 358 -4.07 9.74 -17.72
CA PRO A 358 -4.53 8.46 -18.24
C PRO A 358 -6.05 8.41 -18.48
N PHE A 359 -6.84 9.02 -17.62
CA PHE A 359 -8.29 9.16 -17.81
C PHE A 359 -8.62 10.03 -19.03
N PHE A 360 -7.90 11.15 -19.23
CA PHE A 360 -8.09 12.02 -20.39
C PHE A 360 -7.78 11.31 -21.69
N ARG A 361 -6.73 10.48 -21.71
CA ARG A 361 -6.37 9.66 -22.89
C ARG A 361 -7.48 8.70 -23.26
N TYR A 362 -8.04 7.98 -22.28
CA TYR A 362 -9.15 7.08 -22.53
C TYR A 362 -10.42 7.83 -22.97
N GLU A 363 -10.75 8.95 -22.32
CA GLU A 363 -11.93 9.75 -22.66
C GLU A 363 -11.86 10.29 -24.09
N ALA A 364 -10.66 10.65 -24.55
CA ALA A 364 -10.42 11.12 -25.92
C ALA A 364 -10.67 10.04 -27.01
N THR A 365 -10.78 8.76 -26.63
CA THR A 365 -11.16 7.68 -27.57
C THR A 365 -12.66 7.60 -27.81
N LYS A 366 -13.47 8.28 -27.01
CA LYS A 366 -14.94 8.26 -27.11
C LYS A 366 -15.44 9.34 -28.10
N PRO A 367 -16.45 9.06 -28.92
CA PRO A 367 -17.00 10.03 -29.87
C PRO A 367 -17.52 11.31 -29.21
N ASN A 368 -18.07 11.21 -27.99
CA ASN A 368 -18.63 12.31 -27.21
C ASN A 368 -17.94 12.44 -25.86
N GLY A 369 -16.61 12.42 -25.84
CA GLY A 369 -15.81 12.50 -24.62
C GLY A 369 -16.02 13.82 -23.87
N VAL A 370 -16.00 13.75 -22.55
CA VAL A 370 -16.18 14.89 -21.65
C VAL A 370 -14.87 15.69 -21.57
N GLY A 371 -14.97 17.02 -21.49
CA GLY A 371 -13.79 17.89 -21.31
C GLY A 371 -13.04 17.58 -20.01
N SER A 372 -11.72 17.73 -20.04
CA SER A 372 -10.82 17.26 -18.97
C SER A 372 -11.14 17.80 -17.56
N ILE A 373 -11.53 19.09 -17.43
CA ILE A 373 -11.93 19.68 -16.15
C ILE A 373 -13.25 19.07 -15.66
N ALA A 374 -14.24 18.95 -16.54
CA ALA A 374 -15.51 18.35 -16.19
C ALA A 374 -15.34 16.87 -15.77
N LEU A 375 -14.49 16.12 -16.46
CA LEU A 375 -14.17 14.74 -16.10
C LEU A 375 -13.55 14.64 -14.69
N VAL A 376 -12.59 15.52 -14.36
CA VAL A 376 -12.02 15.54 -13.01
C VAL A 376 -13.10 15.81 -11.97
N LEU A 377 -14.00 16.78 -12.20
CA LEU A 377 -15.07 17.10 -11.25
C LEU A 377 -16.05 15.93 -11.08
N GLN A 378 -16.46 15.29 -12.18
CA GLN A 378 -17.30 14.09 -12.13
C GLN A 378 -16.65 12.95 -11.34
N GLN A 379 -15.33 12.76 -11.50
CA GLN A 379 -14.58 11.75 -10.73
C GLN A 379 -14.55 12.08 -9.23
N GLN A 380 -14.45 13.37 -8.84
CA GLN A 380 -14.53 13.76 -7.41
C GLN A 380 -15.89 13.42 -6.82
N GLU A 381 -16.96 13.75 -7.54
CA GLU A 381 -18.34 13.46 -7.13
C GLU A 381 -18.55 11.95 -6.98
N SER A 382 -18.13 11.17 -7.98
CA SER A 382 -18.21 9.71 -7.94
C SER A 382 -17.45 9.11 -6.77
N MET A 383 -16.19 9.55 -6.53
CA MET A 383 -15.39 9.10 -5.39
C MET A 383 -16.05 9.46 -4.05
N TYR A 384 -16.62 10.67 -3.94
CA TYR A 384 -17.30 11.11 -2.72
C TYR A 384 -18.48 10.18 -2.43
N HIS A 385 -19.36 9.96 -3.41
CA HIS A 385 -20.52 9.07 -3.25
C HIS A 385 -20.10 7.65 -2.92
N TYR A 386 -19.10 7.09 -3.59
CA TYR A 386 -18.59 5.77 -3.26
C TYR A 386 -18.18 5.67 -1.79
N HIS A 387 -17.37 6.62 -1.30
CA HIS A 387 -16.89 6.56 0.07
C HIS A 387 -17.94 6.91 1.13
N HIS A 388 -18.94 7.70 0.78
CA HIS A 388 -20.03 8.10 1.68
C HIS A 388 -21.12 7.04 1.77
N ASP A 389 -21.51 6.45 0.62
CA ASP A 389 -22.70 5.61 0.51
C ASP A 389 -22.41 4.11 0.65
N LEU A 390 -21.13 3.73 0.82
CA LEU A 390 -20.73 2.33 0.94
C LEU A 390 -21.26 1.70 2.23
N THR A 391 -22.17 0.74 2.09
CA THR A 391 -22.78 -0.02 3.19
C THR A 391 -22.24 -1.45 3.34
N ALA A 392 -21.28 -1.85 2.48
CA ALA A 392 -20.70 -3.19 2.52
C ALA A 392 -20.03 -3.49 3.86
N THR A 393 -20.15 -4.73 4.32
CA THR A 393 -19.48 -5.27 5.50
C THR A 393 -18.39 -6.24 5.09
N HIS A 394 -17.38 -6.43 5.93
CA HIS A 394 -16.28 -7.34 5.68
C HIS A 394 -15.83 -8.05 6.96
N THR A 395 -15.46 -9.33 6.87
CA THR A 395 -15.03 -10.13 8.04
C THR A 395 -13.82 -9.54 8.77
N CYS A 396 -12.89 -8.92 8.03
CA CYS A 396 -11.70 -8.28 8.60
C CYS A 396 -11.92 -6.82 9.02
N GLN A 397 -13.17 -6.29 8.93
CA GLN A 397 -13.43 -4.91 9.35
C GLN A 397 -13.15 -4.71 10.83
N SER A 398 -12.64 -3.53 11.18
CA SER A 398 -12.38 -3.12 12.56
C SER A 398 -12.63 -1.63 12.75
N ALA A 399 -13.07 -1.24 13.94
CA ALA A 399 -13.31 0.15 14.29
C ALA A 399 -11.99 0.86 14.59
N TRP A 400 -11.97 2.19 14.40
CA TRP A 400 -10.78 3.01 14.60
C TRP A 400 -10.13 2.84 15.98
N TYR A 401 -10.89 2.64 17.05
CA TYR A 401 -10.38 2.47 18.42
C TYR A 401 -9.74 1.08 18.66
N GLU A 402 -9.98 0.09 17.79
CA GLU A 402 -9.38 -1.24 17.87
C GLU A 402 -7.97 -1.29 17.26
N TRP A 403 -7.65 -0.35 16.33
CA TRP A 403 -6.42 -0.42 15.55
C TRP A 403 -5.13 -0.37 16.37
N PRO A 404 -4.97 0.53 17.37
CA PRO A 404 -3.75 0.58 18.18
C PRO A 404 -3.45 -0.72 18.93
N PHE A 405 -4.49 -1.55 19.17
CA PHE A 405 -4.40 -2.81 19.92
C PHE A 405 -4.29 -4.04 19.03
N THR A 406 -4.17 -3.87 17.72
CA THR A 406 -3.99 -4.98 16.76
C THR A 406 -5.03 -6.09 16.87
N SER A 407 -6.27 -5.74 17.21
CA SER A 407 -7.34 -6.69 17.54
C SER A 407 -7.84 -7.52 16.34
N ARG A 408 -7.69 -7.01 15.11
CA ARG A 408 -8.05 -7.72 13.88
C ARG A 408 -7.04 -7.45 12.78
N SER A 409 -6.41 -8.51 12.27
CA SER A 409 -5.56 -8.46 11.08
C SER A 409 -6.39 -8.30 9.82
N VAL A 410 -5.73 -7.93 8.71
CA VAL A 410 -6.33 -8.00 7.39
C VAL A 410 -5.66 -9.10 6.59
N TRP A 411 -6.46 -10.02 6.14
CA TRP A 411 -6.03 -11.21 5.46
C TRP A 411 -5.86 -10.94 3.96
N PHE A 412 -4.61 -10.78 3.50
CA PHE A 412 -4.30 -10.48 2.11
C PHE A 412 -4.24 -11.71 1.23
N TYR A 413 -3.67 -12.79 1.77
CA TYR A 413 -3.51 -14.04 1.04
C TYR A 413 -3.54 -15.23 2.01
N PHE A 414 -4.18 -16.31 1.60
CA PHE A 414 -4.13 -17.59 2.28
C PHE A 414 -4.32 -18.74 1.28
N ARG A 415 -3.54 -19.78 1.48
CA ARG A 415 -3.67 -21.02 0.73
C ARG A 415 -3.33 -22.21 1.61
N SER A 416 -4.20 -23.24 1.58
CA SER A 416 -3.87 -24.53 2.14
C SER A 416 -2.96 -25.28 1.17
N LEU A 417 -1.85 -25.82 1.68
CA LEU A 417 -0.88 -26.63 0.95
C LEU A 417 -0.97 -28.08 1.44
N GLY A 418 -2.11 -28.70 1.14
CA GLY A 418 -2.49 -29.98 1.69
C GLY A 418 -2.89 -29.89 3.17
N GLU A 419 -2.94 -31.04 3.85
CA GLU A 419 -3.46 -31.11 5.23
C GLU A 419 -2.51 -30.50 6.28
N LYS A 420 -1.20 -30.52 6.03
CA LYS A 420 -0.17 -30.21 7.05
C LYS A 420 0.48 -28.83 6.95
N ARG A 421 0.29 -28.11 5.83
CA ARG A 421 0.96 -26.85 5.58
C ARG A 421 0.00 -25.79 5.07
N VAL A 422 0.33 -24.53 5.36
CA VAL A 422 -0.39 -23.35 4.86
C VAL A 422 0.60 -22.28 4.42
N SER A 423 0.16 -21.38 3.54
CA SER A 423 0.86 -20.18 3.13
C SER A 423 -0.07 -18.98 3.36
N SER A 424 0.42 -17.92 3.96
CA SER A 424 -0.40 -16.73 4.29
C SER A 424 0.39 -15.44 4.18
N ILE A 425 -0.31 -14.36 3.82
CA ILE A 425 0.14 -12.98 3.99
C ILE A 425 -0.94 -12.26 4.79
N SER A 426 -0.71 -12.14 6.09
CA SER A 426 -1.62 -11.47 7.03
C SER A 426 -1.02 -10.13 7.45
N SER A 427 -1.72 -9.04 7.16
CA SER A 427 -1.31 -7.69 7.51
C SER A 427 -1.83 -7.32 8.89
N THR A 428 -0.92 -7.18 9.85
CA THR A 428 -1.22 -6.74 11.22
C THR A 428 -0.04 -5.96 11.78
N GLY A 429 -0.31 -5.01 12.67
CA GLY A 429 0.75 -4.33 13.43
C GLY A 429 1.43 -5.27 14.42
N SER A 430 2.70 -5.04 14.70
CA SER A 430 3.43 -5.77 15.76
C SER A 430 2.98 -5.27 17.14
N PRO A 431 2.37 -6.09 18.02
CA PRO A 431 2.07 -5.70 19.40
C PRO A 431 3.30 -5.18 20.15
N ALA A 432 4.47 -5.78 19.90
CA ALA A 432 5.73 -5.33 20.48
C ALA A 432 6.12 -3.90 20.10
N VAL A 433 5.64 -3.41 18.95
CA VAL A 433 5.83 -2.01 18.51
C VAL A 433 4.60 -1.18 18.84
N TRP A 434 3.40 -1.62 18.47
CA TRP A 434 2.19 -0.81 18.50
C TRP A 434 1.68 -0.54 19.92
N TRP A 435 1.60 -1.58 20.77
CA TRP A 435 1.08 -1.42 22.14
C TRP A 435 2.02 -0.56 22.97
N VAL A 436 3.32 -0.83 22.91
CA VAL A 436 4.33 -0.02 23.60
C VAL A 436 4.26 1.43 23.12
N SER A 437 4.12 1.62 21.80
CA SER A 437 4.04 2.95 21.21
C SER A 437 2.75 3.69 21.59
N ALA A 438 1.60 3.00 21.60
CA ALA A 438 0.33 3.60 22.01
C ALA A 438 0.39 4.09 23.46
N VAL A 439 0.89 3.28 24.38
CA VAL A 439 1.09 3.67 25.78
C VAL A 439 2.04 4.87 25.89
N GLY A 440 3.19 4.83 25.22
CA GLY A 440 4.16 5.93 25.23
C GLY A 440 3.60 7.23 24.64
N ALA A 441 2.80 7.16 23.58
CA ALA A 441 2.15 8.33 22.99
C ALA A 441 1.07 8.94 23.92
N ILE A 442 0.31 8.11 24.62
CA ILE A 442 -0.66 8.57 25.63
C ILE A 442 0.08 9.26 26.77
N LEU A 443 1.16 8.68 27.28
CA LEU A 443 1.96 9.27 28.35
C LEU A 443 2.58 10.61 27.90
N LEU A 444 3.10 10.69 26.67
CA LEU A 444 3.55 11.96 26.09
C LEU A 444 2.44 13.01 26.06
N ALA A 445 1.24 12.63 25.64
CA ALA A 445 0.09 13.54 25.58
C ALA A 445 -0.30 14.04 26.98
N VAL A 446 -0.34 13.16 27.98
CA VAL A 446 -0.60 13.52 29.38
C VAL A 446 0.47 14.50 29.88
N GLU A 447 1.75 14.21 29.65
CA GLU A 447 2.85 15.09 30.05
C GLU A 447 2.76 16.46 29.38
N ALA A 448 2.59 16.48 28.06
CA ALA A 448 2.56 17.73 27.29
C ALA A 448 1.34 18.62 27.60
N LEU A 449 0.17 18.03 27.91
CA LEU A 449 -1.09 18.76 28.09
C LEU A 449 -1.35 19.11 29.57
N PHE A 450 -1.00 18.24 30.51
CA PHE A 450 -1.41 18.38 31.91
C PHE A 450 -0.25 18.68 32.87
N ARG A 451 0.97 18.20 32.59
CA ARG A 451 2.14 18.46 33.44
C ARG A 451 2.97 19.63 32.89
N ARG A 452 2.68 20.85 33.31
CA ARG A 452 3.47 22.04 32.97
C ARG A 452 4.75 22.11 33.82
N THR A 453 5.63 21.15 33.75
CA THR A 453 6.92 21.23 34.44
C THR A 453 7.83 22.29 33.79
N LYS A 454 8.41 23.16 34.60
CA LYS A 454 9.33 24.24 34.15
C LYS A 454 10.66 23.69 33.62
N LYS A 455 10.94 22.39 33.79
CA LYS A 455 12.23 21.75 33.48
C LYS A 455 12.39 21.29 32.03
N GLU A 456 11.30 21.20 31.25
CA GLU A 456 11.36 20.68 29.89
C GLU A 456 11.94 21.67 28.91
N SER A 457 12.81 21.22 28.01
CA SER A 457 13.39 22.07 26.96
C SER A 457 12.31 22.54 25.97
N ALA A 458 12.48 23.76 25.44
CA ALA A 458 11.59 24.29 24.40
C ALA A 458 11.52 23.38 23.17
N HIS A 459 12.63 22.69 22.86
CA HIS A 459 12.73 21.77 21.75
C HIS A 459 11.88 20.51 21.97
N TRP A 460 11.92 19.91 23.18
CA TRP A 460 11.10 18.75 23.53
C TRP A 460 9.60 19.06 23.39
N LYS A 461 9.16 20.21 23.92
CA LYS A 461 7.78 20.68 23.79
C LYS A 461 7.37 20.86 22.32
N GLN A 462 8.25 21.45 21.52
CA GLN A 462 7.99 21.64 20.09
C GLN A 462 7.85 20.27 19.36
N ALA A 463 8.76 19.33 19.62
CA ALA A 463 8.69 17.98 19.07
C ALA A 463 7.39 17.25 19.50
N GLY A 464 7.03 17.34 20.78
CA GLY A 464 5.79 16.79 21.30
C GLY A 464 4.55 17.33 20.59
N TYR A 465 4.43 18.67 20.43
CA TYR A 465 3.30 19.26 19.72
C TYR A 465 3.25 18.86 18.24
N ILE A 466 4.37 18.80 17.54
CA ILE A 466 4.44 18.33 16.14
C ILE A 466 3.87 16.91 16.04
N LEU A 467 4.31 16.00 16.92
CA LEU A 467 3.88 14.61 16.90
C LEU A 467 2.38 14.46 17.29
N LEU A 468 1.94 15.15 18.32
CA LEU A 468 0.53 15.08 18.76
C LEU A 468 -0.42 15.65 17.68
N ILE A 469 -0.05 16.73 16.98
CA ILE A 469 -0.84 17.27 15.88
C ILE A 469 -0.82 16.28 14.70
N ALA A 470 0.34 15.68 14.36
CA ALA A 470 0.42 14.69 13.29
C ALA A 470 -0.44 13.45 13.59
N ILE A 471 -0.43 12.93 14.82
CA ILE A 471 -1.29 11.84 15.26
C ILE A 471 -2.76 12.26 15.17
N ALA A 472 -3.14 13.38 15.77
CA ALA A 472 -4.52 13.83 15.78
C ALA A 472 -5.08 14.02 14.36
N ALA A 473 -4.31 14.66 13.48
CA ALA A 473 -4.74 14.93 12.11
C ALA A 473 -4.94 13.66 11.28
N ASN A 474 -4.08 12.65 11.42
CA ASN A 474 -4.18 11.42 10.65
C ASN A 474 -5.13 10.38 11.28
N TYR A 475 -5.47 10.51 12.58
CA TYR A 475 -6.26 9.53 13.29
C TYR A 475 -7.71 9.98 13.57
N LEU A 476 -7.91 11.21 14.07
CA LEU A 476 -9.25 11.67 14.50
C LEU A 476 -10.30 11.68 13.37
N PRO A 477 -9.98 12.01 12.10
CA PRO A 477 -10.99 11.98 11.04
C PRO A 477 -11.67 10.61 10.87
N TRP A 478 -11.00 9.51 11.23
CA TRP A 478 -11.58 8.16 11.14
C TRP A 478 -12.75 7.94 12.11
N THR A 479 -12.87 8.74 13.15
CA THR A 479 -14.04 8.72 14.07
C THR A 479 -15.35 9.12 13.36
N LEU A 480 -15.24 9.83 12.24
CA LEU A 480 -16.36 10.35 11.45
C LEU A 480 -16.67 9.49 10.21
N VAL A 481 -15.89 8.45 9.93
CA VAL A 481 -16.08 7.60 8.76
C VAL A 481 -17.09 6.50 9.07
N PRO A 482 -18.29 6.50 8.44
CA PRO A 482 -19.38 5.59 8.78
C PRO A 482 -19.25 4.20 8.13
N ARG A 483 -18.48 4.06 7.04
CA ARG A 483 -18.31 2.81 6.30
C ARG A 483 -17.39 1.83 7.00
N CYS A 484 -17.34 0.58 6.53
CA CYS A 484 -16.37 -0.39 7.02
C CYS A 484 -14.94 0.13 6.86
N THR A 485 -14.16 -0.05 7.92
CA THR A 485 -12.76 0.34 8.01
C THR A 485 -11.91 -0.84 8.45
N PHE A 486 -10.59 -0.71 8.28
CA PHE A 486 -9.64 -1.80 8.51
C PHE A 486 -8.42 -1.30 9.27
N GLN A 487 -7.72 -2.19 9.94
CA GLN A 487 -6.52 -1.86 10.72
C GLN A 487 -5.45 -1.12 9.88
N TYR A 488 -5.32 -1.41 8.59
CA TYR A 488 -4.33 -0.75 7.73
C TYR A 488 -4.62 0.75 7.50
N HIS A 489 -5.82 1.25 7.81
CA HIS A 489 -6.06 2.70 7.82
C HIS A 489 -5.23 3.43 8.88
N PHE A 490 -4.79 2.72 9.93
CA PHE A 490 -3.86 3.27 10.93
C PHE A 490 -2.42 3.39 10.43
N PHE A 491 -2.11 2.85 9.27
CA PHE A 491 -0.77 2.86 8.68
C PHE A 491 -0.19 4.26 8.53
N THR A 492 -1.01 5.27 8.23
CA THR A 492 -0.58 6.67 8.13
C THR A 492 -0.35 7.35 9.48
N THR A 493 -0.87 6.79 10.56
CA THR A 493 -0.79 7.35 11.92
C THR A 493 0.31 6.70 12.74
N PHE A 494 0.47 5.37 12.65
CA PHE A 494 1.31 4.60 13.56
C PHE A 494 2.78 5.05 13.61
N PRO A 495 3.45 5.51 12.53
CA PRO A 495 4.83 5.98 12.63
C PRO A 495 4.99 7.17 13.59
N PHE A 496 4.00 8.06 13.63
CA PHE A 496 4.02 9.20 14.55
C PHE A 496 3.75 8.77 15.99
N VAL A 497 2.97 7.72 16.19
CA VAL A 497 2.76 7.10 17.52
C VAL A 497 4.07 6.48 18.02
N VAL A 498 4.84 5.81 17.14
CA VAL A 498 6.19 5.30 17.48
C VAL A 498 7.12 6.44 17.87
N LEU A 499 7.16 7.54 17.08
CA LEU A 499 8.01 8.69 17.41
C LEU A 499 7.60 9.36 18.74
N ALA A 500 6.30 9.43 19.02
CA ALA A 500 5.81 9.97 20.28
C ALA A 500 6.26 9.16 21.50
N ALA A 501 6.19 7.83 21.39
CA ALA A 501 6.69 6.93 22.43
C ALA A 501 8.20 7.05 22.63
N ILE A 502 8.97 7.16 21.55
CA ILE A 502 10.44 7.34 21.65
C ILE A 502 10.79 8.70 22.27
N LEU A 503 10.02 9.77 21.94
CA LEU A 503 10.21 11.08 22.57
C LEU A 503 9.93 11.03 24.08
N PHE A 504 8.89 10.32 24.50
CA PHE A 504 8.60 10.07 25.90
C PHE A 504 9.72 9.23 26.57
N LEU A 505 10.18 8.16 25.93
CA LEU A 505 11.31 7.36 26.40
C LEU A 505 12.58 8.22 26.57
N GLN A 506 12.86 9.12 25.63
CA GLN A 506 13.97 10.07 25.75
C GLN A 506 13.84 10.91 27.03
N HIS A 507 12.65 11.43 27.33
CA HIS A 507 12.41 12.21 28.52
C HIS A 507 12.69 11.41 29.79
N MET A 508 12.22 10.16 29.85
CA MET A 508 12.46 9.24 30.98
C MET A 508 13.95 8.85 31.12
N GLU A 509 14.68 8.71 30.01
CA GLU A 509 16.13 8.50 30.07
C GLU A 509 16.87 9.74 30.61
N GLU A 510 16.50 10.93 30.15
CA GLU A 510 17.14 12.19 30.55
C GLU A 510 16.81 12.59 32.00
N SER A 511 15.66 12.18 32.52
CA SER A 511 15.29 12.35 33.93
C SER A 511 15.92 11.31 34.86
N GLY A 512 16.55 10.27 34.32
CA GLY A 512 17.16 9.18 35.08
C GLY A 512 16.16 8.14 35.60
N GLU A 513 14.89 8.22 35.20
CA GLU A 513 13.84 7.28 35.62
C GLU A 513 13.94 5.94 34.91
N VAL A 514 14.51 5.92 33.70
CA VAL A 514 14.67 4.71 32.88
C VAL A 514 16.10 4.58 32.38
N SER A 515 16.64 3.35 32.44
CA SER A 515 17.96 3.05 31.89
C SER A 515 17.99 3.12 30.36
N GLY A 516 19.04 3.68 29.78
CA GLY A 516 19.28 3.67 28.33
C GLY A 516 19.34 2.28 27.66
N ARG A 517 19.31 1.19 28.45
CA ARG A 517 19.20 -0.18 27.94
C ARG A 517 17.78 -0.53 27.46
N VAL A 518 16.75 0.15 27.96
CA VAL A 518 15.34 -0.15 27.66
C VAL A 518 15.04 -0.07 26.16
N LYS A 519 15.58 0.90 25.45
CA LYS A 519 15.43 1.02 23.99
C LYS A 519 15.96 -0.20 23.22
N TRP A 520 17.04 -0.81 23.69
CA TRP A 520 17.63 -2.00 23.06
C TRP A 520 16.84 -3.27 23.39
N ILE A 521 16.30 -3.34 24.62
CA ILE A 521 15.36 -4.40 25.00
C ILE A 521 14.12 -4.32 24.12
N TRP A 522 13.54 -3.14 23.97
CA TRP A 522 12.38 -2.93 23.09
C TRP A 522 12.67 -3.35 21.64
N LEU A 523 13.81 -2.92 21.09
CA LEU A 523 14.21 -3.32 19.74
C LEU A 523 14.39 -4.84 19.61
N SER A 524 14.99 -5.50 20.61
CA SER A 524 15.19 -6.95 20.62
C SER A 524 13.87 -7.71 20.66
N VAL A 525 12.91 -7.26 21.46
CA VAL A 525 11.57 -7.85 21.53
C VAL A 525 10.83 -7.65 20.20
N ALA A 526 10.91 -6.47 19.59
CA ALA A 526 10.32 -6.20 18.28
C ALA A 526 10.94 -7.10 17.19
N ALA A 527 12.26 -7.28 17.21
CA ALA A 527 12.96 -8.16 16.27
C ALA A 527 12.56 -9.63 16.45
N ALA A 528 12.48 -10.11 17.69
CA ALA A 528 12.03 -11.48 17.98
C ALA A 528 10.59 -11.71 17.52
N TYR A 529 9.70 -10.75 17.75
CA TYR A 529 8.32 -10.82 17.30
C TYR A 529 8.22 -10.82 15.75
N PHE A 530 9.01 -9.97 15.07
CA PHE A 530 9.05 -9.94 13.62
C PHE A 530 9.49 -11.29 13.03
N VAL A 531 10.56 -11.89 13.58
CA VAL A 531 11.04 -13.22 13.14
C VAL A 531 9.96 -14.28 13.33
N LEU A 532 9.27 -14.24 14.48
CA LEU A 532 8.17 -15.16 14.78
C LEU A 532 7.00 -15.01 13.80
N MET A 533 6.63 -13.78 13.44
CA MET A 533 5.52 -13.48 12.53
C MET A 533 5.89 -13.58 11.04
N TYR A 534 7.18 -13.63 10.71
CA TYR A 534 7.66 -13.55 9.33
C TYR A 534 7.02 -14.57 8.37
N PRO A 535 6.85 -15.86 8.72
CA PRO A 535 6.18 -16.80 7.83
C PRO A 535 4.74 -16.39 7.50
N ALA A 536 3.98 -15.90 8.48
CA ALA A 536 2.59 -15.46 8.31
C ALA A 536 2.47 -14.11 7.56
N ALA A 537 3.53 -13.30 7.54
CA ALA A 537 3.57 -11.99 6.86
C ALA A 537 4.18 -12.06 5.45
N SER A 538 4.97 -13.10 5.14
CA SER A 538 5.78 -13.18 3.93
C SER A 538 5.23 -14.09 2.84
N GLY A 539 4.23 -14.93 3.16
CA GLY A 539 3.71 -15.96 2.26
C GLY A 539 4.54 -17.24 2.23
N LEU A 540 5.56 -17.38 3.10
CA LEU A 540 6.33 -18.61 3.19
C LEU A 540 5.45 -19.77 3.68
N PRO A 541 5.58 -20.97 3.08
CA PRO A 541 4.92 -22.16 3.57
C PRO A 541 5.32 -22.48 5.01
N MET A 542 4.35 -22.68 5.89
CA MET A 542 4.57 -23.01 7.30
C MET A 542 3.73 -24.22 7.73
N PRO A 543 4.15 -24.99 8.76
CA PRO A 543 3.33 -26.04 9.32
C PRO A 543 2.00 -25.49 9.86
N ARG A 544 0.89 -26.23 9.66
CA ARG A 544 -0.44 -25.83 10.16
C ARG A 544 -0.45 -25.65 11.68
N LEU A 545 0.25 -26.52 12.42
CA LEU A 545 0.42 -26.36 13.88
C LEU A 545 1.09 -25.05 14.27
N TYR A 546 2.05 -24.57 13.47
CA TYR A 546 2.68 -23.28 13.71
C TYR A 546 1.71 -22.13 13.44
N ALA A 547 0.92 -22.22 12.38
CA ALA A 547 -0.12 -21.24 12.09
C ALA A 547 -1.17 -21.17 13.21
N GLN A 548 -1.59 -22.33 13.74
CA GLN A 548 -2.47 -22.43 14.92
C GLN A 548 -1.85 -21.79 16.16
N PHE A 549 -0.57 -22.04 16.41
CA PHE A 549 0.16 -21.35 17.49
C PHE A 549 0.11 -19.83 17.32
N LEU A 550 0.37 -19.30 16.12
CA LEU A 550 0.29 -17.86 15.86
C LEU A 550 -1.13 -17.32 16.07
N GLU A 551 -2.16 -18.05 15.67
CA GLU A 551 -3.57 -17.63 15.78
C GLU A 551 -4.05 -17.58 17.24
N TYR A 552 -3.75 -18.62 18.04
CA TYR A 552 -4.37 -18.81 19.34
C TYR A 552 -3.50 -18.43 20.54
N VAL A 553 -2.19 -18.35 20.37
CA VAL A 553 -1.26 -18.08 21.48
C VAL A 553 -0.73 -16.65 21.46
N LEU A 554 -0.51 -16.08 20.28
CA LEU A 554 -0.01 -14.71 20.19
C LEU A 554 -1.14 -13.68 20.31
N PRO A 555 -0.89 -12.56 21.00
CA PRO A 555 -1.87 -11.48 21.15
C PRO A 555 -1.95 -10.60 19.88
N CYS A 556 -2.16 -11.20 18.71
CA CYS A 556 -2.17 -10.51 17.43
C CYS A 556 -3.55 -10.50 16.75
N GLY A 557 -4.61 -10.77 17.52
CA GLY A 557 -5.98 -10.84 17.01
C GLY A 557 -6.22 -12.06 16.11
N GLN A 558 -7.26 -12.00 15.33
CA GLN A 558 -7.62 -13.06 14.40
C GLN A 558 -6.74 -12.98 13.15
N LEU A 559 -5.65 -13.77 13.09
CA LEU A 559 -4.73 -13.79 11.96
C LEU A 559 -5.29 -14.52 10.74
N PHE A 560 -5.96 -15.64 10.97
CA PHE A 560 -6.43 -16.53 9.92
C PHE A 560 -7.93 -16.79 10.01
N PHE A 561 -8.63 -16.16 10.95
CA PHE A 561 -10.10 -16.27 11.15
C PHE A 561 -10.60 -17.72 11.20
N GLY A 562 -9.84 -18.60 11.85
CA GLY A 562 -10.19 -20.01 12.01
C GLY A 562 -9.97 -20.88 10.77
N ALA A 563 -9.27 -20.37 9.74
CA ALA A 563 -8.95 -21.16 8.54
C ALA A 563 -7.80 -22.17 8.74
N VAL A 564 -7.15 -22.17 9.92
CA VAL A 564 -6.00 -23.04 10.27
C VAL A 564 -6.35 -24.15 11.22
#